data_8289c3bf9b8b3c8e44009ce03e461574
#
_entry.id   8289c3bf9b8b3c8e44009ce03e461574
#
_cell.length_a   1.000
_cell.length_b   1.000
_cell.length_c   1.000
_cell.angle_alpha   90.00
_cell.angle_beta   90.00
_cell.angle_gamma   90.00
#
_symmetry.space_group_name_H-M   'P 1'
#
loop_
_entity.id
_entity.type
_entity.pdbx_description
1 polymer ?
#
loop_
_entity_poly.entity_id
_entity_poly.type
_entity_poly.pdbx_seq_one_letter_code
_entity_poly.pdbx_strand_id
1 'polypeptide(L)'
;MKHLLKLSDLTTQEILDILNMADQLKYDKKNGVPHEYLKGKSLGMIFEKSSTRTRVSFEVGMHELGGYPLFLSSNDLQIGRGEPVEDTARVLSRFLDGIMIRTFEQKEVEDLAKYGSIPIINGLTDYCHPCQVLADLMTIREHKGTFKDLKLCFVGDGNNMANSLIVGCIKVGMKVAIACPKGYEPDAEIMKWASENGDFLCTDDIFEAAKDSDVLYTDVWASMGQESEANERKKIFAKYQINDDVMSVANDEAMVLHCLPAHRGEEITAKVLEEHADEIFDEAENRLHAQKAVLVMLLGDK
;
A
#
# COMPACT_ATOMS: atom_id res chain seq x y z
N MET A 1 3.82 11.95 -13.57
CA MET A 1 3.66 11.99 -12.09
C MET A 1 4.63 12.99 -11.47
N LYS A 2 4.21 13.81 -10.50
CA LYS A 2 5.07 14.78 -9.78
C LYS A 2 5.33 14.33 -8.32
N HIS A 3 4.35 13.70 -7.70
CA HIS A 3 4.37 13.14 -6.36
C HIS A 3 3.59 11.82 -6.36
N LEU A 4 3.73 11.01 -5.31
CA LEU A 4 2.85 9.89 -5.02
C LEU A 4 2.17 10.15 -3.67
N LEU A 5 1.05 10.87 -3.65
CA LEU A 5 0.32 11.18 -2.41
C LEU A 5 -0.80 10.18 -2.15
N LYS A 6 -1.54 9.79 -3.20
CA LYS A 6 -2.61 8.78 -3.21
C LYS A 6 -2.81 8.26 -4.63
N LEU A 7 -3.33 7.03 -4.77
CA LEU A 7 -3.53 6.41 -6.09
C LEU A 7 -4.60 7.11 -6.93
N SER A 8 -5.55 7.80 -6.30
CA SER A 8 -6.56 8.57 -7.04
C SER A 8 -5.96 9.69 -7.90
N ASP A 9 -4.78 10.20 -7.54
CA ASP A 9 -4.08 11.24 -8.29
C ASP A 9 -3.40 10.72 -9.57
N LEU A 10 -3.21 9.41 -9.69
CA LEU A 10 -2.56 8.79 -10.83
C LEU A 10 -3.58 8.41 -11.91
N THR A 11 -3.17 8.47 -13.16
CA THR A 11 -3.87 7.83 -14.26
C THR A 11 -3.63 6.31 -14.26
N THR A 12 -4.51 5.54 -14.92
CA THR A 12 -4.28 4.10 -15.15
C THR A 12 -2.92 3.84 -15.80
N GLN A 13 -2.54 4.67 -16.80
CA GLN A 13 -1.26 4.50 -17.49
C GLN A 13 -0.07 4.72 -16.56
N GLU A 14 -0.11 5.73 -15.68
CA GLU A 14 0.96 5.96 -14.70
C GLU A 14 1.10 4.77 -13.74
N ILE A 15 -0.01 4.16 -13.30
CA ILE A 15 0.04 2.93 -12.50
C ILE A 15 0.70 1.80 -13.29
N LEU A 16 0.29 1.56 -14.53
CA LEU A 16 0.86 0.50 -15.36
C LEU A 16 2.34 0.75 -15.67
N ASP A 17 2.75 2.00 -15.87
CA ASP A 17 4.15 2.36 -16.09
C ASP A 17 5.01 2.08 -14.85
N ILE A 18 4.48 2.36 -13.64
CA ILE A 18 5.15 2.00 -12.38
C ILE A 18 5.31 0.47 -12.28
N LEU A 19 4.26 -0.28 -12.58
CA LEU A 19 4.31 -1.75 -12.51
C LEU A 19 5.31 -2.32 -13.54
N ASN A 20 5.33 -1.79 -14.77
CA ASN A 20 6.29 -2.23 -15.81
C ASN A 20 7.74 -1.94 -15.41
N MET A 21 7.99 -0.77 -14.83
CA MET A 21 9.31 -0.44 -14.27
C MET A 21 9.66 -1.36 -13.08
N ALA A 22 8.71 -1.71 -12.24
CA ALA A 22 8.93 -2.61 -11.11
C ALA A 22 9.32 -4.02 -11.57
N ASP A 23 8.66 -4.55 -12.60
CA ASP A 23 9.00 -5.85 -13.21
C ASP A 23 10.43 -5.83 -13.76
N GLN A 24 10.81 -4.76 -14.47
CA GLN A 24 12.16 -4.61 -14.99
C GLN A 24 13.20 -4.58 -13.87
N LEU A 25 12.95 -3.80 -12.80
CA LEU A 25 13.86 -3.69 -11.66
C LEU A 25 13.95 -4.99 -10.84
N LYS A 26 12.86 -5.76 -10.76
CA LYS A 26 12.86 -7.11 -10.17
C LYS A 26 13.71 -8.07 -11.00
N TYR A 27 13.54 -8.04 -12.32
CA TYR A 27 14.35 -8.82 -13.25
C TYR A 27 15.84 -8.46 -13.13
N ASP A 28 16.18 -7.18 -13.17
CA ASP A 28 17.56 -6.69 -13.08
C ASP A 28 18.24 -7.17 -11.79
N LYS A 29 17.55 -7.05 -10.65
CA LYS A 29 18.06 -7.54 -9.36
C LYS A 29 18.29 -9.06 -9.38
N LYS A 30 17.31 -9.85 -9.84
CA LYS A 30 17.41 -11.31 -9.87
C LYS A 30 18.52 -11.82 -10.82
N ASN A 31 18.87 -11.04 -11.84
CA ASN A 31 19.89 -11.40 -12.83
C ASN A 31 21.23 -10.66 -12.64
N GLY A 32 21.40 -9.88 -11.56
CA GLY A 32 22.62 -9.16 -11.27
C GLY A 32 22.94 -8.05 -12.28
N VAL A 33 21.92 -7.50 -12.97
CA VAL A 33 22.08 -6.39 -13.91
C VAL A 33 22.22 -5.07 -13.12
N PRO A 34 23.29 -4.29 -13.33
CA PRO A 34 23.45 -2.99 -12.68
C PRO A 34 22.31 -2.02 -13.06
N HIS A 35 21.73 -1.34 -12.04
CA HIS A 35 20.59 -0.44 -12.24
C HIS A 35 20.63 0.78 -11.31
N GLU A 36 21.79 1.46 -11.27
CA GLU A 36 22.04 2.65 -10.44
C GLU A 36 21.39 3.94 -11.00
N TYR A 37 20.07 3.91 -11.26
CA TYR A 37 19.31 5.03 -11.86
C TYR A 37 19.29 6.31 -11.01
N LEU A 38 19.62 6.23 -9.71
CA LEU A 38 19.56 7.35 -8.76
C LEU A 38 20.92 7.69 -8.18
N LYS A 39 21.99 7.45 -8.93
CA LYS A 39 23.35 7.76 -8.48
C LYS A 39 23.49 9.25 -8.11
N GLY A 40 23.90 9.50 -6.86
CA GLY A 40 24.07 10.84 -6.31
C GLY A 40 22.82 11.52 -5.82
N LYS A 41 21.62 10.88 -5.91
CA LYS A 41 20.36 11.37 -5.35
C LYS A 41 20.25 11.01 -3.86
N SER A 42 19.56 11.85 -3.11
CA SER A 42 19.28 11.65 -1.68
C SER A 42 17.76 11.64 -1.40
N LEU A 43 17.32 10.68 -0.60
CA LEU A 43 15.94 10.52 -0.14
C LEU A 43 15.87 10.72 1.37
N GLY A 44 15.13 11.72 1.85
CA GLY A 44 14.73 11.82 3.25
C GLY A 44 13.54 10.94 3.54
N MET A 45 13.61 10.09 4.56
CA MET A 45 12.55 9.17 4.94
C MET A 45 12.03 9.52 6.33
N ILE A 46 10.96 10.31 6.40
CA ILE A 46 10.35 10.78 7.67
C ILE A 46 9.41 9.70 8.20
N PHE A 47 9.61 9.30 9.46
CA PHE A 47 8.79 8.31 10.13
C PHE A 47 8.22 8.87 11.43
N GLU A 48 6.90 9.02 11.47
CA GLU A 48 6.12 9.26 12.68
C GLU A 48 5.50 7.96 13.23
N LYS A 49 5.24 7.01 12.31
CA LYS A 49 4.84 5.63 12.62
C LYS A 49 5.95 4.66 12.29
N SER A 50 6.32 3.78 13.22
CA SER A 50 7.33 2.74 13.00
C SER A 50 6.92 1.78 11.90
N SER A 51 7.88 1.29 11.11
CA SER A 51 7.66 0.23 10.13
C SER A 51 8.97 -0.40 9.70
N THR A 52 9.12 -1.69 9.96
CA THR A 52 10.29 -2.45 9.49
C THR A 52 10.28 -2.58 7.97
N ARG A 53 9.15 -3.02 7.39
CA ARG A 53 9.04 -3.26 5.94
C ARG A 53 9.23 -2.00 5.12
N THR A 54 8.54 -0.91 5.46
CA THR A 54 8.69 0.37 4.74
C THR A 54 10.11 0.90 4.84
N ARG A 55 10.70 0.87 6.04
CA ARG A 55 12.07 1.34 6.24
C ARG A 55 13.06 0.54 5.41
N VAL A 56 13.09 -0.78 5.61
CA VAL A 56 14.07 -1.64 4.94
C VAL A 56 13.91 -1.60 3.41
N SER A 57 12.67 -1.66 2.89
CA SER A 57 12.44 -1.65 1.45
C SER A 57 12.84 -0.33 0.78
N PHE A 58 12.61 0.82 1.41
CA PHE A 58 13.08 2.10 0.87
C PHE A 58 14.60 2.28 1.02
N GLU A 59 15.20 1.93 2.18
CA GLU A 59 16.64 2.01 2.37
C GLU A 59 17.39 1.13 1.38
N VAL A 60 17.01 -0.15 1.27
CA VAL A 60 17.63 -1.09 0.33
C VAL A 60 17.34 -0.67 -1.10
N GLY A 61 16.11 -0.29 -1.42
CA GLY A 61 15.73 0.16 -2.76
C GLY A 61 16.53 1.36 -3.22
N MET A 62 16.68 2.37 -2.39
CA MET A 62 17.47 3.56 -2.70
C MET A 62 18.96 3.23 -2.86
N HIS A 63 19.49 2.34 -2.00
CA HIS A 63 20.87 1.87 -2.09
C HIS A 63 21.14 1.11 -3.41
N GLU A 64 20.27 0.17 -3.78
CA GLU A 64 20.38 -0.59 -5.04
C GLU A 64 20.30 0.30 -6.28
N LEU A 65 19.60 1.41 -6.19
CA LEU A 65 19.50 2.42 -7.26
C LEU A 65 20.69 3.40 -7.27
N GLY A 66 21.71 3.22 -6.41
CA GLY A 66 22.90 4.07 -6.33
C GLY A 66 22.70 5.39 -5.57
N GLY A 67 21.56 5.57 -4.91
CA GLY A 67 21.23 6.75 -4.13
C GLY A 67 21.55 6.61 -2.64
N TYR A 68 21.28 7.67 -1.90
CA TYR A 68 21.53 7.76 -0.47
C TYR A 68 20.22 7.92 0.32
N PRO A 69 19.79 6.94 1.12
CA PRO A 69 18.64 7.06 2.00
C PRO A 69 19.04 7.66 3.36
N LEU A 70 18.23 8.60 3.87
CA LEU A 70 18.35 9.15 5.21
C LEU A 70 17.13 8.79 6.03
N PHE A 71 17.31 7.96 7.05
CA PHE A 71 16.25 7.71 8.03
C PHE A 71 16.08 8.91 8.97
N LEU A 72 14.88 9.45 9.04
CA LEU A 72 14.52 10.64 9.81
C LEU A 72 13.35 10.29 10.74
N SER A 73 13.67 10.00 12.02
CA SER A 73 12.65 9.82 13.04
C SER A 73 12.05 11.16 13.45
N SER A 74 10.72 11.30 13.48
CA SER A 74 10.06 12.53 13.94
C SER A 74 10.45 12.91 15.36
N ASN A 75 10.82 11.94 16.22
CA ASN A 75 11.32 12.19 17.57
C ASN A 75 12.63 12.98 17.58
N ASP A 76 13.42 12.90 16.51
CA ASP A 76 14.72 13.56 16.36
C ASP A 76 14.64 14.84 15.52
N LEU A 77 13.50 15.07 14.83
CA LEU A 77 13.27 16.23 13.98
C LEU A 77 12.53 17.36 14.72
N GLN A 78 12.64 18.56 14.18
CA GLN A 78 11.94 19.73 14.73
C GLN A 78 10.43 19.70 14.44
N ILE A 79 9.98 19.01 13.40
CA ILE A 79 8.55 18.77 13.09
C ILE A 79 7.85 18.09 14.28
N GLY A 80 8.48 17.10 14.93
CA GLY A 80 7.99 16.48 16.15
C GLY A 80 8.03 17.40 17.39
N ARG A 81 8.59 18.63 17.27
CA ARG A 81 8.70 19.64 18.31
C ARG A 81 7.93 20.91 17.99
N GLY A 82 7.05 20.86 16.97
CA GLY A 82 6.15 21.95 16.59
C GLY A 82 6.68 22.90 15.51
N GLU A 83 7.75 22.54 14.78
CA GLU A 83 8.10 23.25 13.54
C GLU A 83 6.97 23.08 12.51
N PRO A 84 6.48 24.15 11.87
CA PRO A 84 5.47 24.01 10.83
C PRO A 84 5.94 23.13 9.67
N VAL A 85 5.03 22.30 9.12
CA VAL A 85 5.31 21.41 7.98
C VAL A 85 5.85 22.17 6.78
N GLU A 86 5.35 23.37 6.53
CA GLU A 86 5.77 24.24 5.43
C GLU A 86 7.24 24.69 5.55
N ASP A 87 7.75 24.92 6.75
CA ASP A 87 9.14 25.31 6.96
C ASP A 87 10.07 24.09 6.79
N THR A 88 9.72 22.96 7.38
CA THR A 88 10.40 21.68 7.14
C THR A 88 10.45 21.36 5.64
N ALA A 89 9.34 21.49 4.92
CA ALA A 89 9.27 21.24 3.48
C ALA A 89 10.24 22.13 2.67
N ARG A 90 10.28 23.44 2.98
CA ARG A 90 11.16 24.42 2.31
C ARG A 90 12.64 24.16 2.58
N VAL A 91 12.99 23.80 3.83
CA VAL A 91 14.38 23.50 4.21
C VAL A 91 14.84 22.20 3.57
N LEU A 92 14.09 21.11 3.74
CA LEU A 92 14.49 19.80 3.22
C LEU A 92 14.55 19.77 1.70
N SER A 93 13.70 20.54 1.01
CA SER A 93 13.77 20.69 -0.45
C SER A 93 15.07 21.32 -0.97
N ARG A 94 15.90 21.92 -0.11
CA ARG A 94 17.20 22.49 -0.46
C ARG A 94 18.35 21.51 -0.23
N PHE A 95 18.11 20.42 0.48
CA PHE A 95 19.11 19.43 0.86
C PHE A 95 18.93 18.09 0.16
N LEU A 96 17.67 17.73 -0.19
CA LEU A 96 17.28 16.42 -0.65
C LEU A 96 16.71 16.48 -2.08
N ASP A 97 16.71 15.34 -2.75
CA ASP A 97 16.10 15.16 -4.07
C ASP A 97 14.65 14.64 -3.97
N GLY A 98 14.26 14.05 -2.85
CA GLY A 98 12.91 13.60 -2.55
C GLY A 98 12.67 13.34 -1.08
N ILE A 99 11.39 13.29 -0.68
CA ILE A 99 10.96 12.95 0.67
C ILE A 99 9.95 11.81 0.59
N MET A 100 10.16 10.74 1.36
CA MET A 100 9.14 9.78 1.73
C MET A 100 8.71 10.08 3.16
N ILE A 101 7.40 10.08 3.42
CA ILE A 101 6.86 10.27 4.76
C ILE A 101 5.85 9.16 5.10
N ARG A 102 5.94 8.65 6.34
CA ARG A 102 4.97 7.76 6.95
C ARG A 102 4.44 8.39 8.23
N THR A 103 3.21 8.85 8.18
CA THR A 103 2.58 9.67 9.21
C THR A 103 1.13 9.26 9.49
N PHE A 104 0.38 10.07 10.22
CA PHE A 104 -1.03 9.88 10.53
C PHE A 104 -1.93 10.62 9.53
N GLU A 105 -1.76 11.92 9.40
CA GLU A 105 -2.64 12.80 8.66
C GLU A 105 -2.26 12.91 7.18
N GLN A 106 -3.25 12.67 6.30
CA GLN A 106 -3.04 12.85 4.85
C GLN A 106 -2.67 14.29 4.50
N LYS A 107 -3.22 15.25 5.24
CA LYS A 107 -2.94 16.67 5.04
C LYS A 107 -1.46 17.02 5.20
N GLU A 108 -0.74 16.36 6.07
CA GLU A 108 0.69 16.60 6.26
C GLU A 108 1.49 16.24 5.00
N VAL A 109 1.15 15.11 4.36
CA VAL A 109 1.74 14.69 3.09
C VAL A 109 1.43 15.69 1.98
N GLU A 110 0.19 16.18 1.92
CA GLU A 110 -0.25 17.18 0.96
C GLU A 110 0.42 18.54 1.20
N ASP A 111 0.60 18.96 2.44
CA ASP A 111 1.29 20.20 2.79
C ASP A 111 2.78 20.14 2.44
N LEU A 112 3.47 18.99 2.68
CA LEU A 112 4.84 18.79 2.21
C LEU A 112 4.94 18.95 0.69
N ALA A 113 4.00 18.38 -0.07
CA ALA A 113 3.96 18.48 -1.52
C ALA A 113 3.64 19.91 -2.02
N LYS A 114 2.83 20.63 -1.28
CA LYS A 114 2.42 22.01 -1.60
C LYS A 114 3.52 23.02 -1.37
N TYR A 115 4.25 22.91 -0.26
CA TYR A 115 5.26 23.89 0.16
C TYR A 115 6.68 23.51 -0.22
N GLY A 116 6.94 22.21 -0.50
CA GLY A 116 8.19 21.71 -1.02
C GLY A 116 8.33 21.91 -2.53
N SER A 117 9.56 21.76 -3.03
CA SER A 117 9.87 21.84 -4.47
C SER A 117 10.37 20.52 -5.05
N ILE A 118 10.48 19.47 -4.23
CA ILE A 118 10.94 18.12 -4.59
C ILE A 118 9.79 17.11 -4.51
N PRO A 119 9.90 15.94 -5.16
CA PRO A 119 8.89 14.89 -5.07
C PRO A 119 8.62 14.41 -3.64
N ILE A 120 7.36 14.19 -3.33
CA ILE A 120 6.88 13.63 -2.06
C ILE A 120 6.24 12.26 -2.33
N ILE A 121 6.59 11.29 -1.48
CA ILE A 121 6.08 9.92 -1.54
C ILE A 121 5.36 9.62 -0.22
N ASN A 122 4.09 9.28 -0.31
CA ASN A 122 3.30 8.80 0.81
C ASN A 122 3.69 7.34 1.12
N GLY A 123 4.42 7.12 2.20
CA GLY A 123 4.77 5.78 2.71
C GLY A 123 3.62 5.09 3.43
N LEU A 124 2.69 5.84 4.02
CA LEU A 124 1.40 5.49 4.62
C LEU A 124 0.84 6.69 5.39
N THR A 125 -0.47 6.87 5.32
CA THR A 125 -1.26 7.68 6.25
C THR A 125 -2.44 6.85 6.78
N ASP A 126 -3.25 7.41 7.69
CA ASP A 126 -4.50 6.79 8.12
C ASP A 126 -5.57 6.79 7.00
N TYR A 127 -5.40 7.61 5.98
CA TYR A 127 -6.29 7.69 4.82
C TYR A 127 -5.94 6.68 3.72
N CYS A 128 -4.65 6.49 3.39
CA CYS A 128 -4.26 5.60 2.30
C CYS A 128 -2.81 5.06 2.42
N HIS A 129 -2.54 3.97 1.70
CA HIS A 129 -1.22 3.33 1.59
C HIS A 129 -0.87 3.00 0.12
N PRO A 130 -0.57 4.01 -0.72
CA PRO A 130 -0.38 3.81 -2.15
C PRO A 130 0.77 2.85 -2.49
N CYS A 131 1.87 2.89 -1.74
CA CYS A 131 3.03 2.02 -1.98
C CYS A 131 2.72 0.53 -1.75
N GLN A 132 1.80 0.20 -0.84
CA GLN A 132 1.38 -1.18 -0.63
C GLN A 132 0.58 -1.67 -1.82
N VAL A 133 -0.44 -0.91 -2.23
CA VAL A 133 -1.32 -1.35 -3.33
C VAL A 133 -0.59 -1.45 -4.67
N LEU A 134 0.45 -0.68 -4.91
CA LEU A 134 1.31 -0.89 -6.08
C LEU A 134 2.02 -2.26 -6.03
N ALA A 135 2.46 -2.70 -4.85
CA ALA A 135 3.03 -4.04 -4.69
C ALA A 135 1.97 -5.14 -4.81
N ASP A 136 0.77 -4.92 -4.26
CA ASP A 136 -0.36 -5.84 -4.38
C ASP A 136 -0.74 -6.06 -5.85
N LEU A 137 -0.88 -4.98 -6.61
CA LEU A 137 -1.16 -5.05 -8.05
C LEU A 137 -0.03 -5.74 -8.83
N MET A 138 1.23 -5.48 -8.47
CA MET A 138 2.36 -6.20 -9.07
C MET A 138 2.24 -7.70 -8.83
N THR A 139 1.95 -8.11 -7.60
CA THR A 139 1.80 -9.53 -7.20
C THR A 139 0.61 -10.19 -7.90
N ILE A 140 -0.54 -9.52 -7.93
CA ILE A 140 -1.72 -10.01 -8.66
C ILE A 140 -1.37 -10.24 -10.14
N ARG A 141 -0.66 -9.29 -10.78
CA ARG A 141 -0.25 -9.43 -12.17
C ARG A 141 0.76 -10.58 -12.39
N GLU A 142 1.70 -10.78 -11.46
CA GLU A 142 2.66 -11.89 -11.53
C GLU A 142 1.97 -13.26 -11.48
N HIS A 143 1.00 -13.43 -10.59
CA HIS A 143 0.31 -14.72 -10.38
C HIS A 143 -0.85 -14.96 -11.35
N LYS A 144 -1.58 -13.91 -11.75
CA LYS A 144 -2.78 -14.03 -12.62
C LYS A 144 -2.55 -13.64 -14.07
N GLY A 145 -1.46 -12.94 -14.39
CA GLY A 145 -1.10 -12.51 -15.75
C GLY A 145 -1.94 -11.34 -16.29
N THR A 146 -3.02 -10.98 -15.66
CA THR A 146 -3.97 -9.93 -16.09
C THR A 146 -4.68 -9.30 -14.90
N PHE A 147 -5.28 -8.12 -15.12
CA PHE A 147 -6.25 -7.53 -14.18
C PHE A 147 -7.70 -7.68 -14.68
N LYS A 148 -7.83 -7.89 -15.98
CA LYS A 148 -9.13 -7.89 -16.65
C LYS A 148 -10.03 -8.98 -16.09
N ASP A 149 -11.25 -8.58 -15.73
CA ASP A 149 -12.33 -9.43 -15.21
C ASP A 149 -12.06 -10.05 -13.81
N LEU A 150 -10.88 -9.80 -13.20
CA LEU A 150 -10.59 -10.27 -11.84
C LEU A 150 -11.42 -9.51 -10.81
N LYS A 151 -11.81 -10.22 -9.76
CA LYS A 151 -12.47 -9.67 -8.58
C LYS A 151 -11.57 -9.79 -7.36
N LEU A 152 -11.30 -8.66 -6.70
CA LEU A 152 -10.69 -8.63 -5.38
C LEU A 152 -11.78 -8.46 -4.31
N CYS A 153 -11.73 -9.29 -3.27
CA CYS A 153 -12.53 -9.12 -2.05
C CYS A 153 -11.62 -8.79 -0.88
N PHE A 154 -11.81 -7.63 -0.27
CA PHE A 154 -11.19 -7.26 0.99
C PHE A 154 -12.12 -7.61 2.15
N VAL A 155 -11.57 -8.26 3.18
CA VAL A 155 -12.31 -8.71 4.37
C VAL A 155 -11.68 -8.06 5.60
N GLY A 156 -12.41 -7.20 6.31
CA GLY A 156 -11.92 -6.58 7.54
C GLY A 156 -12.41 -5.14 7.75
N ASP A 157 -11.55 -4.31 8.30
CA ASP A 157 -11.83 -2.89 8.57
C ASP A 157 -11.73 -2.05 7.29
N GLY A 158 -12.69 -1.17 7.05
CA GLY A 158 -12.66 -0.19 5.96
C GLY A 158 -11.59 0.90 6.14
N ASN A 159 -10.37 0.48 6.44
CA ASN A 159 -9.23 1.33 6.76
C ASN A 159 -8.51 1.90 5.52
N ASN A 160 -7.31 2.44 5.73
CA ASN A 160 -6.45 2.99 4.66
C ASN A 160 -6.06 1.96 3.58
N MET A 161 -5.99 0.65 3.94
CA MET A 161 -5.73 -0.40 2.95
C MET A 161 -6.95 -0.62 2.06
N ALA A 162 -8.16 -0.75 2.65
CA ALA A 162 -9.40 -0.84 1.90
C ALA A 162 -9.57 0.36 0.95
N ASN A 163 -9.37 1.59 1.45
CA ASN A 163 -9.42 2.81 0.65
C ASN A 163 -8.50 2.76 -0.57
N SER A 164 -7.27 2.31 -0.37
CA SER A 164 -6.26 2.27 -1.43
C SER A 164 -6.49 1.14 -2.43
N LEU A 165 -6.92 -0.04 -1.96
CA LEU A 165 -7.25 -1.19 -2.81
C LEU A 165 -8.44 -0.89 -3.72
N ILE A 166 -9.51 -0.26 -3.19
CA ILE A 166 -10.66 0.16 -3.99
C ILE A 166 -10.18 1.00 -5.18
N VAL A 167 -9.40 2.04 -4.92
CA VAL A 167 -8.94 2.95 -5.98
C VAL A 167 -7.98 2.24 -6.95
N GLY A 168 -6.99 1.52 -6.43
CA GLY A 168 -5.97 0.87 -7.26
C GLY A 168 -6.56 -0.19 -8.19
N CYS A 169 -7.39 -1.08 -7.65
CA CYS A 169 -8.00 -2.18 -8.39
C CYS A 169 -8.99 -1.68 -9.47
N ILE A 170 -9.87 -0.72 -9.13
CA ILE A 170 -10.80 -0.16 -10.11
C ILE A 170 -10.05 0.54 -11.24
N LYS A 171 -8.97 1.29 -10.94
CA LYS A 171 -8.18 1.96 -11.98
C LYS A 171 -7.53 1.01 -12.97
N VAL A 172 -7.18 -0.21 -12.56
CA VAL A 172 -6.64 -1.22 -13.48
C VAL A 172 -7.70 -2.14 -14.10
N GLY A 173 -8.98 -1.89 -13.80
CA GLY A 173 -10.12 -2.60 -14.41
C GLY A 173 -10.56 -3.86 -13.67
N MET A 174 -10.19 -4.03 -12.40
CA MET A 174 -10.70 -5.11 -11.55
C MET A 174 -12.04 -4.73 -10.91
N LYS A 175 -12.82 -5.74 -10.54
CA LYS A 175 -13.98 -5.62 -9.66
C LYS A 175 -13.53 -5.63 -8.21
N VAL A 176 -14.23 -4.92 -7.33
CA VAL A 176 -13.89 -4.84 -5.90
C VAL A 176 -15.09 -5.08 -5.03
N ALA A 177 -14.95 -5.99 -4.07
CA ALA A 177 -15.91 -6.19 -2.99
C ALA A 177 -15.25 -5.96 -1.63
N ILE A 178 -15.94 -5.29 -0.73
CA ILE A 178 -15.51 -5.05 0.65
C ILE A 178 -16.51 -5.73 1.59
N ALA A 179 -16.00 -6.61 2.46
CA ALA A 179 -16.76 -7.17 3.58
C ALA A 179 -16.30 -6.53 4.89
N CYS A 180 -17.12 -5.68 5.50
CA CYS A 180 -16.81 -5.02 6.75
C CYS A 180 -18.03 -4.91 7.67
N PRO A 181 -17.85 -4.82 9.01
CA PRO A 181 -18.94 -4.54 9.92
C PRO A 181 -19.58 -3.18 9.65
N LYS A 182 -20.87 -3.04 9.94
CA LYS A 182 -21.56 -1.74 9.90
C LYS A 182 -20.89 -0.74 10.86
N GLY A 183 -20.62 0.47 10.36
CA GLY A 183 -19.89 1.51 11.08
C GLY A 183 -18.37 1.44 10.92
N TYR A 184 -17.89 0.48 10.13
CA TYR A 184 -16.47 0.31 9.78
C TYR A 184 -16.26 0.26 8.27
N GLU A 185 -17.13 0.94 7.53
CA GLU A 185 -17.04 1.05 6.08
C GLU A 185 -15.84 1.92 5.66
N PRO A 186 -15.30 1.73 4.43
CA PRO A 186 -14.32 2.62 3.84
C PRO A 186 -14.81 4.07 3.75
N ASP A 187 -13.89 4.98 3.44
CA ASP A 187 -14.21 6.41 3.26
C ASP A 187 -15.36 6.61 2.26
N ALA A 188 -16.35 7.42 2.66
CA ALA A 188 -17.59 7.60 1.91
C ALA A 188 -17.38 8.21 0.51
N GLU A 189 -16.40 9.12 0.35
CA GLU A 189 -16.06 9.73 -0.95
C GLU A 189 -15.40 8.68 -1.87
N ILE A 190 -14.58 7.79 -1.31
CA ILE A 190 -13.98 6.68 -2.05
C ILE A 190 -15.04 5.68 -2.50
N MET A 191 -15.97 5.28 -1.61
CA MET A 191 -17.06 4.38 -1.97
C MET A 191 -17.97 4.96 -3.05
N LYS A 192 -18.29 6.26 -2.95
CA LYS A 192 -19.05 6.97 -3.97
C LYS A 192 -18.32 6.96 -5.31
N TRP A 193 -17.04 7.35 -5.30
CA TRP A 193 -16.22 7.33 -6.51
C TRP A 193 -16.15 5.92 -7.13
N ALA A 194 -15.99 4.88 -6.30
CA ALA A 194 -15.93 3.50 -6.74
C ALA A 194 -17.21 3.05 -7.46
N SER A 195 -18.36 3.38 -6.89
CA SER A 195 -19.67 3.06 -7.47
C SER A 195 -19.94 3.77 -8.81
N GLU A 196 -19.29 4.94 -9.03
CA GLU A 196 -19.41 5.70 -10.29
C GLU A 196 -18.40 5.25 -11.35
N ASN A 197 -17.31 4.57 -10.96
CA ASN A 197 -16.17 4.30 -11.86
C ASN A 197 -15.84 2.81 -12.06
N GLY A 198 -16.50 1.89 -11.34
CA GLY A 198 -16.22 0.46 -11.44
C GLY A 198 -17.31 -0.44 -10.90
N ASP A 199 -17.07 -1.75 -10.96
CA ASP A 199 -17.91 -2.76 -10.33
C ASP A 199 -17.51 -2.87 -8.85
N PHE A 200 -18.30 -2.26 -7.97
CA PHE A 200 -18.02 -2.11 -6.56
C PHE A 200 -19.16 -2.57 -5.66
N LEU A 201 -18.85 -3.40 -4.67
CA LEU A 201 -19.77 -3.86 -3.62
C LEU A 201 -19.19 -3.57 -2.24
N CYS A 202 -19.98 -3.02 -1.33
CA CYS A 202 -19.66 -2.97 0.11
C CYS A 202 -20.82 -3.59 0.88
N THR A 203 -20.56 -4.62 1.68
CA THR A 203 -21.56 -5.40 2.40
C THR A 203 -21.06 -5.86 3.78
N ASP A 204 -21.98 -6.20 4.69
CA ASP A 204 -21.64 -6.83 5.97
C ASP A 204 -21.72 -8.38 5.90
N ASP A 205 -22.02 -8.94 4.71
CA ASP A 205 -22.00 -10.37 4.44
C ASP A 205 -20.68 -10.79 3.75
N ILE A 206 -19.82 -11.46 4.53
CA ILE A 206 -18.51 -11.92 4.06
C ILE A 206 -18.62 -12.91 2.88
N PHE A 207 -19.66 -13.77 2.87
CA PHE A 207 -19.82 -14.77 1.82
C PHE A 207 -20.33 -14.15 0.52
N GLU A 208 -21.21 -13.15 0.61
CA GLU A 208 -21.62 -12.34 -0.55
C GLU A 208 -20.43 -11.64 -1.19
N ALA A 209 -19.60 -11.00 -0.38
CA ALA A 209 -18.42 -10.29 -0.88
C ALA A 209 -17.39 -11.24 -1.49
N ALA A 210 -17.06 -12.35 -0.80
CA ALA A 210 -16.02 -13.30 -1.20
C ALA A 210 -16.42 -14.19 -2.39
N LYS A 211 -17.71 -14.32 -2.66
CA LYS A 211 -18.21 -15.17 -3.74
C LYS A 211 -17.57 -14.83 -5.08
N ASP A 212 -17.09 -15.87 -5.77
CA ASP A 212 -16.47 -15.78 -7.11
C ASP A 212 -15.29 -14.79 -7.16
N SER A 213 -14.57 -14.58 -6.04
CA SER A 213 -13.39 -13.72 -5.98
C SER A 213 -12.13 -14.45 -6.42
N ASP A 214 -11.28 -13.77 -7.17
CA ASP A 214 -9.97 -14.27 -7.64
C ASP A 214 -8.85 -13.93 -6.66
N VAL A 215 -9.06 -12.89 -5.84
CA VAL A 215 -8.13 -12.43 -4.82
C VAL A 215 -8.89 -12.14 -3.53
N LEU A 216 -8.53 -12.80 -2.45
CA LEU A 216 -8.98 -12.47 -1.10
C LEU A 216 -7.88 -11.68 -0.41
N TYR A 217 -8.23 -10.56 0.20
CA TYR A 217 -7.29 -9.68 0.89
C TYR A 217 -7.77 -9.40 2.32
N THR A 218 -6.86 -9.38 3.28
CA THR A 218 -7.19 -8.92 4.64
C THR A 218 -6.03 -8.14 5.26
N ASP A 219 -6.34 -7.44 6.33
CA ASP A 219 -5.40 -6.69 7.16
C ASP A 219 -5.81 -6.84 8.63
N VAL A 220 -4.90 -6.50 9.54
CA VAL A 220 -5.16 -6.56 10.98
C VAL A 220 -6.42 -5.77 11.35
N TRP A 221 -7.21 -6.30 12.30
CA TRP A 221 -8.44 -5.65 12.75
C TRP A 221 -8.22 -4.40 13.58
N ALA A 222 -7.03 -4.25 14.19
CA ALA A 222 -6.63 -3.05 14.90
C ALA A 222 -5.30 -2.56 14.33
N SER A 223 -5.33 -1.42 13.64
CA SER A 223 -4.15 -0.78 13.06
C SER A 223 -3.30 -0.10 14.14
N MET A 224 -2.08 0.29 13.77
CA MET A 224 -1.18 1.05 14.66
C MET A 224 -1.84 2.34 15.15
N GLY A 225 -1.85 2.52 16.47
CA GLY A 225 -2.54 3.63 17.16
C GLY A 225 -3.93 3.28 17.69
N GLN A 226 -4.45 2.07 17.40
CA GLN A 226 -5.76 1.58 17.85
C GLN A 226 -5.64 0.44 18.89
N GLU A 227 -4.45 0.27 19.48
CA GLU A 227 -4.16 -0.84 20.41
C GLU A 227 -5.09 -0.84 21.64
N SER A 228 -5.57 0.33 22.08
CA SER A 228 -6.53 0.46 23.18
C SER A 228 -7.91 -0.12 22.86
N GLU A 229 -8.27 -0.21 21.57
CA GLU A 229 -9.56 -0.72 21.10
C GLU A 229 -9.47 -2.21 20.68
N ALA A 230 -8.27 -2.82 20.71
CA ALA A 230 -8.03 -4.14 20.14
C ALA A 230 -9.00 -5.23 20.65
N ASN A 231 -9.33 -5.24 21.95
CA ASN A 231 -10.23 -6.24 22.53
C ASN A 231 -11.70 -6.06 22.09
N GLU A 232 -12.15 -4.85 21.87
CA GLU A 232 -13.49 -4.55 21.36
C GLU A 232 -13.57 -4.91 19.86
N ARG A 233 -12.58 -4.49 19.10
CA ARG A 233 -12.47 -4.79 17.67
C ARG A 233 -12.43 -6.29 17.41
N LYS A 234 -11.71 -7.08 18.21
CA LYS A 234 -11.72 -8.55 18.11
C LYS A 234 -13.13 -9.16 18.21
N LYS A 235 -14.00 -8.60 19.04
CA LYS A 235 -15.39 -9.08 19.17
C LYS A 235 -16.23 -8.70 17.95
N ILE A 236 -16.07 -7.47 17.46
CA ILE A 236 -16.81 -6.94 16.31
C ILE A 236 -16.41 -7.67 15.03
N PHE A 237 -15.11 -7.86 14.84
CA PHE A 237 -14.55 -8.44 13.62
C PHE A 237 -14.45 -9.97 13.63
N ALA A 238 -14.81 -10.67 14.71
CA ALA A 238 -14.62 -12.12 14.86
C ALA A 238 -15.17 -12.97 13.70
N LYS A 239 -16.20 -12.50 13.00
CA LYS A 239 -16.76 -13.19 11.82
C LYS A 239 -16.09 -12.79 10.49
N TYR A 240 -15.23 -11.76 10.50
CA TYR A 240 -14.52 -11.26 9.30
C TYR A 240 -13.12 -11.85 9.23
N GLN A 241 -13.04 -13.17 9.21
CA GLN A 241 -11.78 -13.93 9.13
C GLN A 241 -11.72 -14.67 7.80
N ILE A 242 -10.60 -14.59 7.10
CA ILE A 242 -10.35 -15.48 5.96
C ILE A 242 -9.99 -16.88 6.50
N ASN A 243 -10.87 -17.83 6.24
CA ASN A 243 -10.81 -19.23 6.65
C ASN A 243 -11.30 -20.15 5.53
N ASP A 244 -11.30 -21.47 5.77
CA ASP A 244 -11.71 -22.47 4.77
C ASP A 244 -13.13 -22.25 4.22
N ASP A 245 -14.07 -21.79 5.06
CA ASP A 245 -15.44 -21.53 4.63
C ASP A 245 -15.51 -20.34 3.66
N VAL A 246 -14.75 -19.27 3.93
CA VAL A 246 -14.66 -18.11 3.04
C VAL A 246 -13.93 -18.46 1.74
N MET A 247 -12.85 -19.26 1.84
CA MET A 247 -12.15 -19.76 0.65
C MET A 247 -13.04 -20.62 -0.22
N SER A 248 -13.97 -21.40 0.37
CA SER A 248 -14.86 -22.31 -0.38
C SER A 248 -15.86 -21.62 -1.31
N VAL A 249 -16.14 -20.33 -1.14
CA VAL A 249 -17.04 -19.56 -2.01
C VAL A 249 -16.31 -18.69 -3.02
N ALA A 250 -14.99 -18.55 -2.88
CA ALA A 250 -14.11 -17.91 -3.86
C ALA A 250 -13.86 -18.84 -5.06
N ASN A 251 -13.19 -18.35 -6.10
CA ASN A 251 -12.77 -19.18 -7.22
C ASN A 251 -11.74 -20.25 -6.78
N ASP A 252 -11.74 -21.43 -7.42
CA ASP A 252 -10.87 -22.57 -7.06
C ASP A 252 -9.38 -22.20 -7.02
N GLU A 253 -8.96 -21.26 -7.85
CA GLU A 253 -7.59 -20.74 -7.91
C GLU A 253 -7.45 -19.35 -7.25
N ALA A 254 -8.33 -19.00 -6.31
CA ALA A 254 -8.24 -17.72 -5.62
C ALA A 254 -6.93 -17.62 -4.85
N MET A 255 -6.24 -16.50 -4.99
CA MET A 255 -5.04 -16.17 -4.21
C MET A 255 -5.41 -15.40 -2.95
N VAL A 256 -4.54 -15.44 -1.95
CA VAL A 256 -4.71 -14.68 -0.71
C VAL A 256 -3.54 -13.73 -0.52
N LEU A 257 -3.84 -12.46 -0.23
CA LEU A 257 -2.87 -11.42 0.07
C LEU A 257 -3.08 -10.85 1.47
N HIS A 258 -1.99 -10.36 2.05
CA HIS A 258 -1.96 -9.74 3.37
C HIS A 258 -0.76 -8.81 3.50
N CYS A 259 -0.97 -7.52 3.73
CA CYS A 259 0.11 -6.52 3.82
C CYS A 259 1.09 -6.72 4.99
N LEU A 260 0.81 -7.67 5.88
CA LEU A 260 1.60 -7.98 7.07
C LEU A 260 1.82 -6.78 8.02
N PRO A 261 1.94 -7.03 9.37
CA PRO A 261 1.99 -8.33 10.04
C PRO A 261 0.62 -9.00 10.10
N ALA A 262 0.56 -10.34 10.13
CA ALA A 262 -0.67 -11.09 10.26
C ALA A 262 -0.85 -11.65 11.69
N HIS A 263 -2.06 -11.61 12.21
CA HIS A 263 -2.44 -12.23 13.47
C HIS A 263 -3.18 -13.56 13.21
N ARG A 264 -2.41 -14.65 13.13
CA ARG A 264 -2.96 -15.99 12.89
C ARG A 264 -4.02 -16.37 13.92
N GLY A 265 -5.21 -16.71 13.43
CA GLY A 265 -6.39 -17.02 14.26
C GLY A 265 -7.27 -15.79 14.55
N GLU A 266 -6.88 -14.59 14.07
CA GLU A 266 -7.71 -13.39 14.06
C GLU A 266 -8.25 -13.15 12.64
N GLU A 267 -7.71 -12.21 11.87
CA GLU A 267 -8.18 -11.86 10.52
C GLU A 267 -7.96 -12.97 9.47
N ILE A 268 -7.02 -13.88 9.74
CA ILE A 268 -6.71 -15.02 8.86
C ILE A 268 -6.36 -16.24 9.69
N THR A 269 -6.78 -17.44 9.26
CA THR A 269 -6.35 -18.68 9.92
C THR A 269 -4.89 -18.98 9.61
N ALA A 270 -4.23 -19.69 10.55
CA ALA A 270 -2.85 -20.15 10.32
C ALA A 270 -2.75 -21.06 9.10
N LYS A 271 -3.78 -21.89 8.86
CA LYS A 271 -3.85 -22.82 7.73
C LYS A 271 -3.87 -22.06 6.40
N VAL A 272 -4.81 -21.15 6.21
CA VAL A 272 -4.92 -20.39 4.96
C VAL A 272 -3.67 -19.55 4.71
N LEU A 273 -3.11 -18.92 5.74
CA LEU A 273 -1.87 -18.16 5.58
C LEU A 273 -0.69 -19.02 5.11
N GLU A 274 -0.54 -20.23 5.65
CA GLU A 274 0.55 -21.12 5.23
C GLU A 274 0.32 -21.75 3.85
N GLU A 275 -0.92 -22.03 3.47
CA GLU A 275 -1.28 -22.52 2.13
C GLU A 275 -1.04 -21.46 1.04
N HIS A 276 -1.14 -20.16 1.39
CA HIS A 276 -0.92 -19.01 0.50
C HIS A 276 0.36 -18.21 0.83
N ALA A 277 1.31 -18.85 1.54
CA ALA A 277 2.52 -18.17 1.99
C ALA A 277 3.35 -17.61 0.82
N ASP A 278 3.47 -18.33 -0.28
CA ASP A 278 4.25 -17.89 -1.45
C ASP A 278 3.70 -16.56 -2.00
N GLU A 279 2.38 -16.43 -2.14
CA GLU A 279 1.72 -15.22 -2.62
C GLU A 279 1.90 -14.03 -1.66
N ILE A 280 1.71 -14.27 -0.36
CA ILE A 280 1.84 -13.25 0.69
C ILE A 280 3.29 -12.76 0.83
N PHE A 281 4.28 -13.64 0.71
CA PHE A 281 5.68 -13.24 0.80
C PHE A 281 6.21 -12.69 -0.52
N ASP A 282 5.67 -13.08 -1.68
CA ASP A 282 5.91 -12.39 -2.96
C ASP A 282 5.38 -10.95 -2.91
N GLU A 283 4.19 -10.72 -2.32
CA GLU A 283 3.65 -9.39 -2.06
C GLU A 283 4.60 -8.55 -1.19
N ALA A 284 5.12 -9.14 -0.12
CA ALA A 284 6.10 -8.47 0.75
C ALA A 284 7.41 -8.16 0.01
N GLU A 285 7.92 -9.05 -0.85
CA GLU A 285 9.08 -8.80 -1.73
C GLU A 285 8.79 -7.67 -2.71
N ASN A 286 7.62 -7.67 -3.34
CA ASN A 286 7.22 -6.70 -4.35
C ASN A 286 7.12 -5.26 -3.81
N ARG A 287 7.03 -5.08 -2.49
CA ARG A 287 7.21 -3.78 -1.85
C ARG A 287 8.54 -3.12 -2.23
N LEU A 288 9.62 -3.89 -2.27
CA LEU A 288 10.92 -3.37 -2.68
C LEU A 288 10.90 -2.90 -4.14
N HIS A 289 10.37 -3.71 -5.04
CA HIS A 289 10.40 -3.44 -6.48
C HIS A 289 9.46 -2.32 -6.89
N ALA A 290 8.23 -2.30 -6.39
CA ALA A 290 7.28 -1.22 -6.63
C ALA A 290 7.78 0.13 -6.10
N GLN A 291 8.38 0.16 -4.90
CA GLN A 291 8.96 1.38 -4.34
C GLN A 291 10.19 1.85 -5.11
N LYS A 292 11.05 0.94 -5.59
CA LYS A 292 12.15 1.29 -6.50
C LYS A 292 11.63 1.95 -7.78
N ALA A 293 10.57 1.40 -8.37
CA ALA A 293 9.95 1.98 -9.57
C ALA A 293 9.41 3.40 -9.31
N VAL A 294 8.72 3.62 -8.20
CA VAL A 294 8.26 4.96 -7.78
C VAL A 294 9.43 5.92 -7.63
N LEU A 295 10.52 5.48 -7.00
CA LEU A 295 11.72 6.30 -6.82
C LEU A 295 12.35 6.68 -8.16
N VAL A 296 12.52 5.73 -9.10
CA VAL A 296 13.06 6.00 -10.43
C VAL A 296 12.19 6.98 -11.22
N MET A 297 10.87 6.79 -11.21
CA MET A 297 9.94 7.65 -11.94
C MET A 297 9.83 9.08 -11.38
N LEU A 298 10.13 9.27 -10.09
CA LEU A 298 10.05 10.58 -9.44
C LEU A 298 11.39 11.31 -9.38
N LEU A 299 12.50 10.59 -9.18
CA LEU A 299 13.82 11.14 -8.89
C LEU A 299 14.83 10.90 -10.00
N GLY A 300 14.57 9.97 -10.93
CA GLY A 300 15.43 9.67 -12.07
C GLY A 300 15.52 10.87 -13.04
N ASP A 301 16.64 10.94 -13.76
CA ASP A 301 16.84 11.95 -14.79
C ASP A 301 15.84 11.70 -15.94
N LYS A 302 15.17 12.77 -16.39
CA LYS A 302 14.17 12.74 -17.47
C LYS A 302 14.86 12.76 -18.84
#